data_cf3a0a8f73e51f50df49bc76ababf38f
#
_entry.id   cf3a0a8f73e51f50df49bc76ababf38f
#
_cell.length_a   1.000
_cell.length_b   1.000
_cell.length_c   1.000
_cell.angle_alpha   90.00
_cell.angle_beta   90.00
_cell.angle_gamma   90.00
#
_symmetry.space_group_name_H-M   'P 1'
#
loop_
_entity.id
_entity.type
_entity.pdbx_description
1 polymer ?
#
loop_
_entity_poly.entity_id
_entity_poly.type
_entity_poly.pdbx_seq_one_letter_code
_entity_poly.pdbx_strand_id
1 'polypeptide(L)'
;MLQRASTAMDMKLEHVGKAALAGALAVGLAAAPAQALTKSQLNELSYLQVKGTGLANRCPEVVGEGSISPKSGQKLVDMCIEPKAFAVEEEIGRAGKTEKKFVNAKVMTRQTYTLDGIEGTLDVSGGSIVFNEKEGIDYAATTVQLPGGERVPFLFTVKDLVAKGSGGAFKPGFQMGGDFNTPSYRTGLFLDPKGRGGTTGYDMAVALPGLQSGVEGDEELFKENNKTFDITTGRIEMEVNKVNVEEQEIGGVFVATQLGDTDMGSKVPKKVLTKGIFYARVD
;
A
#
# COMPACT_ATOMS: atom_id res chain seq x y z
N MET A 1 -32.40 58.45 36.77
CA MET A 1 -31.83 59.75 36.42
C MET A 1 -30.93 59.68 35.25
N LEU A 2 -31.26 60.46 34.20
CA LEU A 2 -30.45 60.88 33.06
C LEU A 2 -30.06 59.77 32.04
N GLN A 3 -30.74 59.50 30.97
CA GLN A 3 -30.99 60.26 29.70
C GLN A 3 -29.77 60.99 29.14
N ARG A 4 -29.33 60.55 27.96
CA ARG A 4 -28.96 61.33 26.75
C ARG A 4 -28.14 60.48 25.82
N ALA A 5 -28.20 60.51 24.53
CA ALA A 5 -28.99 61.11 23.50
C ALA A 5 -28.35 60.69 22.17
N SER A 6 -29.14 60.42 21.19
CA SER A 6 -28.86 60.18 19.79
C SER A 6 -28.07 61.37 19.17
N THR A 7 -27.18 61.02 18.22
CA THR A 7 -26.95 61.92 17.09
C THR A 7 -26.66 61.10 15.83
N ALA A 8 -27.68 61.11 14.99
CA ALA A 8 -27.56 60.79 13.58
C ALA A 8 -26.80 61.91 12.87
N MET A 9 -25.92 61.54 11.98
CA MET A 9 -25.36 62.48 11.00
C MET A 9 -25.54 61.88 9.61
N ASP A 10 -26.60 62.45 8.98
CA ASP A 10 -26.77 62.47 7.54
C ASP A 10 -25.61 63.15 6.88
N MET A 11 -25.02 62.53 5.89
CA MET A 11 -24.24 63.22 4.88
C MET A 11 -24.64 62.76 3.49
N LYS A 12 -25.15 63.73 2.77
CA LYS A 12 -25.66 63.70 1.41
C LYS A 12 -24.65 63.17 0.39
N LEU A 13 -25.24 62.45 -0.51
CA LEU A 13 -24.80 62.12 -1.85
C LEU A 13 -24.50 63.41 -2.66
N GLU A 14 -23.37 63.48 -3.32
CA GLU A 14 -23.27 64.07 -4.67
C GLU A 14 -21.90 63.79 -5.33
N HIS A 15 -22.02 63.43 -6.60
CA HIS A 15 -21.10 63.48 -7.75
C HIS A 15 -20.27 62.25 -8.08
N VAL A 16 -20.86 61.49 -8.99
CA VAL A 16 -20.54 61.37 -10.43
C VAL A 16 -19.08 61.00 -10.77
N GLY A 17 -18.97 59.83 -11.31
CA GLY A 17 -18.10 59.65 -12.49
C GLY A 17 -16.95 58.71 -12.38
N LYS A 18 -17.17 57.62 -13.00
CA LYS A 18 -16.32 56.79 -13.86
C LYS A 18 -16.30 55.33 -13.47
N ALA A 19 -17.00 54.57 -14.28
CA ALA A 19 -16.95 53.13 -14.36
C ALA A 19 -15.53 52.64 -14.50
N ALA A 20 -15.11 51.78 -13.57
CA ALA A 20 -14.06 50.78 -13.80
C ALA A 20 -14.67 49.42 -13.49
N LEU A 21 -15.09 48.72 -14.52
CA LEU A 21 -15.38 47.29 -14.46
C LEU A 21 -14.05 46.57 -14.14
N ALA A 22 -13.81 46.31 -12.87
CA ALA A 22 -12.86 45.29 -12.47
C ALA A 22 -13.62 43.96 -12.47
N GLY A 23 -13.61 43.31 -13.61
CA GLY A 23 -14.07 41.93 -13.73
C GLY A 23 -13.15 41.06 -12.89
N ALA A 24 -13.63 40.64 -11.71
CA ALA A 24 -13.07 39.58 -10.94
C ALA A 24 -13.28 38.29 -11.73
N LEU A 25 -12.29 37.88 -12.53
CA LEU A 25 -12.14 36.52 -13.01
C LEU A 25 -11.86 35.66 -11.77
N ALA A 26 -12.92 35.18 -11.13
CA ALA A 26 -12.85 34.04 -10.25
C ALA A 26 -12.54 32.84 -11.15
N VAL A 27 -11.26 32.56 -11.38
CA VAL A 27 -10.82 31.27 -11.88
C VAL A 27 -11.16 30.27 -10.80
N GLY A 28 -12.36 29.70 -10.88
CA GLY A 28 -12.70 28.54 -10.13
C GLY A 28 -11.73 27.43 -10.52
N LEU A 29 -10.74 27.18 -9.67
CA LEU A 29 -9.98 25.94 -9.66
C LEU A 29 -11.03 24.85 -9.33
N ALA A 30 -11.76 24.39 -10.34
CA ALA A 30 -12.44 23.14 -10.27
C ALA A 30 -11.31 22.11 -10.08
N ALA A 31 -11.19 21.57 -8.85
CA ALA A 31 -10.39 20.40 -8.60
C ALA A 31 -10.98 19.31 -9.52
N ALA A 32 -10.37 19.11 -10.67
CA ALA A 32 -10.70 17.99 -11.52
C ALA A 32 -10.58 16.75 -10.64
N PRO A 33 -11.58 15.85 -10.63
CA PRO A 33 -11.41 14.58 -9.95
C PRO A 33 -10.11 13.98 -10.45
N ALA A 34 -9.26 13.53 -9.52
CA ALA A 34 -8.01 12.89 -9.88
C ALA A 34 -8.38 11.66 -10.72
N GLN A 35 -8.31 11.81 -12.03
CA GLN A 35 -8.56 10.72 -12.96
C GLN A 35 -7.43 9.69 -12.73
N ALA A 36 -7.83 8.50 -12.39
CA ALA A 36 -6.92 7.37 -12.39
C ALA A 36 -6.50 7.16 -13.86
N LEU A 37 -5.20 6.98 -14.07
CA LEU A 37 -4.59 6.91 -15.39
C LEU A 37 -4.38 5.45 -15.78
N THR A 38 -4.61 5.14 -17.05
CA THR A 38 -4.25 3.84 -17.63
C THR A 38 -2.73 3.69 -17.71
N LYS A 39 -2.23 2.47 -17.93
CA LYS A 39 -0.78 2.20 -18.08
C LYS A 39 -0.20 3.02 -19.23
N SER A 40 -0.91 3.08 -20.37
CA SER A 40 -0.51 3.89 -21.53
C SER A 40 -0.37 5.38 -21.17
N GLN A 41 -1.37 5.95 -20.50
CA GLN A 41 -1.34 7.35 -20.08
C GLN A 41 -0.22 7.64 -19.08
N LEU A 42 0.05 6.72 -18.13
CA LEU A 42 1.16 6.86 -17.19
C LEU A 42 2.51 6.86 -17.90
N ASN A 43 2.69 6.02 -18.91
CA ASN A 43 3.93 5.93 -19.68
C ASN A 43 4.21 7.17 -20.56
N GLU A 44 3.18 7.93 -20.93
CA GLU A 44 3.31 9.17 -21.69
C GLU A 44 3.71 10.37 -20.84
N LEU A 45 3.60 10.27 -19.50
CA LEU A 45 3.91 11.36 -18.61
C LEU A 45 5.42 11.63 -18.55
N SER A 46 5.78 12.90 -18.65
CA SER A 46 7.15 13.35 -18.41
C SER A 46 7.46 13.39 -16.90
N TYR A 47 8.74 13.35 -16.55
CA TYR A 47 9.19 13.50 -15.15
C TYR A 47 8.57 14.70 -14.43
N LEU A 48 8.45 15.87 -15.11
CA LEU A 48 7.89 17.08 -14.52
C LEU A 48 6.38 16.96 -14.22
N GLN A 49 5.66 16.15 -14.99
CA GLN A 49 4.24 15.89 -14.75
C GLN A 49 4.02 14.90 -13.60
N VAL A 50 4.99 14.01 -13.35
CA VAL A 50 4.90 13.00 -12.28
C VAL A 50 5.46 13.53 -10.95
N LYS A 51 6.50 14.37 -11.00
CA LYS A 51 7.21 14.87 -9.82
C LYS A 51 6.27 15.54 -8.82
N GLY A 52 6.24 15.03 -7.59
CA GLY A 52 5.47 15.59 -6.49
C GLY A 52 3.96 15.32 -6.52
N THR A 53 3.45 14.60 -7.51
CA THR A 53 2.02 14.29 -7.64
C THR A 53 1.60 13.02 -6.89
N GLY A 54 2.56 12.13 -6.59
CA GLY A 54 2.31 10.81 -6.04
C GLY A 54 1.91 9.75 -7.08
N LEU A 55 1.87 10.11 -8.37
CA LEU A 55 1.50 9.18 -9.46
C LEU A 55 2.46 8.00 -9.59
N ALA A 56 3.74 8.20 -9.27
CA ALA A 56 4.74 7.15 -9.31
C ALA A 56 4.49 5.97 -8.34
N ASN A 57 3.56 6.14 -7.38
CA ASN A 57 3.21 5.11 -6.39
C ASN A 57 1.77 4.62 -6.57
N ARG A 58 1.19 4.83 -7.74
CA ARG A 58 -0.17 4.40 -8.04
C ARG A 58 -0.17 3.30 -9.08
N CYS A 59 -1.03 2.31 -8.85
CA CYS A 59 -1.31 1.32 -9.87
C CYS A 59 -2.13 1.93 -11.03
N PRO A 60 -1.89 1.49 -12.27
CA PRO A 60 -2.72 1.87 -13.40
C PRO A 60 -4.19 1.48 -13.19
N GLU A 61 -5.09 2.23 -13.82
CA GLU A 61 -6.50 1.86 -13.89
C GLU A 61 -6.76 1.07 -15.18
N VAL A 62 -7.52 -0.01 -15.04
CA VAL A 62 -7.97 -0.81 -16.18
C VAL A 62 -9.38 -0.37 -16.56
N VAL A 63 -9.61 -0.17 -17.85
CA VAL A 63 -10.91 0.19 -18.41
C VAL A 63 -11.37 -0.92 -19.34
N GLY A 64 -12.54 -1.49 -19.06
CA GLY A 64 -13.14 -2.55 -19.86
C GLY A 64 -13.88 -3.58 -19.02
N GLU A 65 -14.64 -4.42 -19.68
CA GLU A 65 -15.46 -5.48 -19.06
C GLU A 65 -15.35 -6.80 -19.84
N GLY A 66 -14.21 -7.01 -20.47
CA GLY A 66 -13.95 -8.19 -21.28
C GLY A 66 -13.65 -9.45 -20.47
N SER A 67 -13.10 -10.44 -21.16
CA SER A 67 -12.65 -11.69 -20.57
C SER A 67 -11.38 -12.14 -21.25
N ILE A 68 -10.37 -12.51 -20.47
CA ILE A 68 -9.09 -13.05 -20.93
C ILE A 68 -8.99 -14.49 -20.46
N SER A 69 -8.82 -15.41 -21.40
CA SER A 69 -8.61 -16.84 -21.12
C SER A 69 -7.12 -17.16 -21.25
N PRO A 70 -6.35 -17.13 -20.16
CA PRO A 70 -4.93 -17.40 -20.23
C PRO A 70 -4.68 -18.88 -20.58
N LYS A 71 -3.50 -19.14 -21.14
CA LYS A 71 -3.00 -20.49 -21.38
C LYS A 71 -1.99 -20.86 -20.30
N SER A 72 -1.90 -22.14 -19.99
CA SER A 72 -0.86 -22.64 -19.09
C SER A 72 0.53 -22.31 -19.66
N GLY A 73 1.40 -21.77 -18.79
CA GLY A 73 2.74 -21.34 -19.16
C GLY A 73 2.85 -19.88 -19.59
N GLN A 74 1.74 -19.16 -19.79
CA GLN A 74 1.79 -17.70 -19.88
C GLN A 74 2.21 -17.07 -18.56
N LYS A 75 2.63 -15.82 -18.62
CA LYS A 75 2.99 -15.04 -17.43
C LYS A 75 1.92 -14.02 -17.08
N LEU A 76 1.83 -13.71 -15.82
CA LEU A 76 1.24 -12.47 -15.34
C LEU A 76 2.40 -11.53 -15.04
N VAL A 77 2.39 -10.38 -15.67
CA VAL A 77 3.50 -9.40 -15.60
C VAL A 77 2.98 -8.02 -15.20
N ASP A 78 3.90 -7.12 -14.90
CA ASP A 78 3.59 -5.73 -14.50
C ASP A 78 2.57 -5.66 -13.33
N MET A 79 2.50 -6.70 -12.48
CA MET A 79 1.53 -6.67 -11.40
C MET A 79 1.89 -5.57 -10.39
N CYS A 80 0.91 -4.73 -10.13
CA CYS A 80 0.98 -3.63 -9.18
C CYS A 80 -0.07 -3.87 -8.09
N ILE A 81 0.32 -3.72 -6.83
CA ILE A 81 -0.57 -3.89 -5.67
C ILE A 81 -0.49 -2.64 -4.81
N GLU A 82 -1.56 -1.83 -4.80
CA GLU A 82 -1.61 -0.55 -4.10
C GLU A 82 -2.55 -0.59 -2.91
N PRO A 83 -2.03 -0.57 -1.68
CA PRO A 83 -2.84 -0.44 -0.47
C PRO A 83 -3.56 0.91 -0.40
N LYS A 84 -4.83 0.88 -0.02
CA LYS A 84 -5.68 2.07 0.19
C LYS A 84 -6.12 2.22 1.64
N ALA A 85 -6.23 1.13 2.37
CA ALA A 85 -6.67 1.12 3.76
C ALA A 85 -5.94 0.06 4.57
N PHE A 86 -5.66 0.39 5.82
CA PHE A 86 -5.00 -0.47 6.78
C PHE A 86 -5.83 -0.56 8.05
N ALA A 87 -5.84 -1.72 8.66
CA ALA A 87 -6.39 -1.93 10.00
C ALA A 87 -5.53 -2.94 10.76
N VAL A 88 -5.52 -2.81 12.08
CA VAL A 88 -4.75 -3.68 12.97
C VAL A 88 -5.71 -4.36 13.93
N GLU A 89 -5.51 -5.64 14.17
CA GLU A 89 -6.30 -6.40 15.14
C GLU A 89 -5.95 -5.96 16.56
N GLU A 90 -6.95 -5.49 17.29
CA GLU A 90 -6.84 -5.05 18.68
C GLU A 90 -7.80 -5.83 19.57
N GLU A 91 -7.38 -6.08 20.80
CA GLU A 91 -8.26 -6.63 21.83
C GLU A 91 -9.03 -5.49 22.50
N ILE A 92 -10.32 -5.40 22.22
CA ILE A 92 -11.21 -4.38 22.79
C ILE A 92 -12.13 -5.03 23.80
N GLY A 93 -12.14 -4.52 25.05
CA GLY A 93 -13.06 -5.05 26.07
C GLY A 93 -12.83 -4.46 27.44
N ARG A 94 -13.79 -4.71 28.35
CA ARG A 94 -13.71 -4.38 29.79
C ARG A 94 -13.80 -5.68 30.59
N ALA A 95 -12.99 -5.77 31.67
CA ALA A 95 -13.11 -6.74 32.75
C ALA A 95 -13.69 -8.11 32.37
N GLY A 96 -12.88 -8.95 31.69
CA GLY A 96 -13.21 -10.36 31.48
C GLY A 96 -13.95 -10.70 30.17
N LYS A 97 -14.24 -9.72 29.29
CA LYS A 97 -14.74 -9.96 27.93
C LYS A 97 -13.92 -9.12 26.94
N THR A 98 -12.88 -9.73 26.41
CA THR A 98 -12.11 -9.15 25.30
C THR A 98 -12.60 -9.71 23.99
N GLU A 99 -12.83 -8.85 23.01
CA GLU A 99 -13.16 -9.20 21.62
C GLU A 99 -12.06 -8.66 20.71
N LYS A 100 -11.60 -9.48 19.76
CA LYS A 100 -10.64 -9.05 18.75
C LYS A 100 -11.36 -8.33 17.62
N LYS A 101 -10.93 -7.11 17.32
CA LYS A 101 -11.49 -6.29 16.23
C LYS A 101 -10.40 -5.61 15.46
N PHE A 102 -10.60 -5.48 14.14
CA PHE A 102 -9.75 -4.66 13.31
C PHE A 102 -10.09 -3.18 13.49
N VAL A 103 -9.10 -2.42 13.94
CA VAL A 103 -9.17 -0.96 14.14
C VAL A 103 -8.44 -0.28 12.99
N ASN A 104 -9.08 0.68 12.34
CA ASN A 104 -8.46 1.43 11.25
C ASN A 104 -7.19 2.13 11.74
N ALA A 105 -6.14 2.00 10.96
CA ALA A 105 -4.83 2.56 11.23
C ALA A 105 -4.38 3.49 10.10
N LYS A 106 -3.63 4.52 10.45
CA LYS A 106 -3.11 5.50 9.50
C LYS A 106 -1.72 5.08 9.05
N VAL A 107 -1.45 5.06 7.75
CA VAL A 107 -0.10 4.85 7.24
C VAL A 107 0.81 6.00 7.62
N MET A 108 1.98 5.67 8.12
CA MET A 108 3.03 6.62 8.54
C MET A 108 4.15 6.73 7.50
N THR A 109 4.37 5.69 6.73
CA THR A 109 5.33 5.66 5.63
C THR A 109 4.83 6.58 4.51
N ARG A 110 5.63 7.56 4.14
CA ARG A 110 5.18 8.61 3.21
C ARG A 110 5.14 8.18 1.75
N GLN A 111 5.96 7.21 1.36
CA GLN A 111 6.09 6.75 -0.02
C GLN A 111 6.48 5.27 -0.03
N THR A 112 6.22 4.59 -1.13
CA THR A 112 6.69 3.23 -1.39
C THR A 112 6.09 2.14 -0.50
N TYR A 113 4.78 2.13 -0.37
CA TYR A 113 4.04 0.97 0.12
C TYR A 113 3.27 0.25 -1.01
N THR A 114 3.45 0.67 -2.25
CA THR A 114 2.92 0.00 -3.44
C THR A 114 3.94 -1.00 -3.93
N LEU A 115 3.51 -2.23 -4.15
CA LEU A 115 4.30 -3.26 -4.79
C LEU A 115 4.13 -3.13 -6.30
N ASP A 116 5.18 -3.32 -7.08
CA ASP A 116 5.15 -3.05 -8.52
C ASP A 116 6.10 -3.97 -9.31
N GLY A 117 5.79 -4.17 -10.60
CA GLY A 117 6.60 -4.99 -11.47
C GLY A 117 6.68 -6.45 -11.04
N ILE A 118 5.68 -6.95 -10.32
CA ILE A 118 5.63 -8.35 -9.90
C ILE A 118 5.30 -9.21 -11.10
N GLU A 119 6.05 -10.28 -11.26
CA GLU A 119 5.88 -11.26 -12.33
C GLU A 119 5.75 -12.67 -11.78
N GLY A 120 5.03 -13.50 -12.52
CA GLY A 120 4.91 -14.90 -12.18
C GLY A 120 4.28 -15.73 -13.31
N THR A 121 4.23 -17.02 -13.13
CA THR A 121 3.69 -17.96 -14.09
C THR A 121 2.22 -18.26 -13.85
N LEU A 122 1.49 -18.47 -14.91
CA LEU A 122 0.09 -18.93 -14.87
C LEU A 122 0.00 -20.41 -15.24
N ASP A 123 -0.56 -21.20 -14.34
CA ASP A 123 -0.93 -22.58 -14.60
C ASP A 123 -2.45 -22.68 -14.71
N VAL A 124 -2.90 -23.17 -15.88
CA VAL A 124 -4.33 -23.34 -16.16
C VAL A 124 -4.64 -24.82 -16.29
N SER A 125 -5.37 -25.37 -15.34
CA SER A 125 -5.74 -26.78 -15.34
C SER A 125 -7.06 -27.04 -14.63
N GLY A 126 -7.85 -27.98 -15.14
CA GLY A 126 -9.08 -28.42 -14.47
C GLY A 126 -10.11 -27.31 -14.22
N GLY A 127 -10.11 -26.25 -15.06
CA GLY A 127 -11.02 -25.12 -14.88
C GLY A 127 -10.60 -24.19 -13.72
N SER A 128 -9.34 -24.18 -13.36
CA SER A 128 -8.78 -23.23 -12.39
C SER A 128 -7.54 -22.55 -12.95
N ILE A 129 -7.29 -21.33 -12.53
CA ILE A 129 -6.08 -20.55 -12.80
C ILE A 129 -5.28 -20.46 -11.51
N VAL A 130 -4.00 -20.79 -11.58
CA VAL A 130 -3.05 -20.64 -10.47
C VAL A 130 -1.95 -19.67 -10.91
N PHE A 131 -1.78 -18.61 -10.16
CA PHE A 131 -0.67 -17.67 -10.29
C PHE A 131 0.42 -18.04 -9.29
N ASN A 132 1.64 -18.21 -9.77
CA ASN A 132 2.82 -18.45 -8.95
C ASN A 132 3.77 -17.25 -9.13
N GLU A 133 3.86 -16.41 -8.11
CA GLU A 133 4.77 -15.27 -8.07
C GLU A 133 6.22 -15.76 -8.12
N LYS A 134 7.09 -14.98 -8.79
CA LYS A 134 8.50 -15.33 -8.99
C LYS A 134 9.46 -14.19 -8.68
N GLU A 135 9.16 -13.00 -9.12
CA GLU A 135 10.06 -11.85 -8.98
C GLU A 135 9.29 -10.54 -9.08
N GLY A 136 9.95 -9.45 -8.69
CA GLY A 136 9.43 -8.10 -8.73
C GLY A 136 9.76 -7.30 -7.47
N ILE A 137 9.19 -6.11 -7.35
CA ILE A 137 9.18 -5.34 -6.10
C ILE A 137 7.99 -5.84 -5.27
N ASP A 138 8.17 -6.98 -4.67
CA ASP A 138 7.15 -7.78 -3.98
C ASP A 138 7.06 -7.52 -2.48
N TYR A 139 7.81 -6.54 -1.95
CA TYR A 139 7.78 -6.12 -0.55
C TYR A 139 7.99 -4.61 -0.38
N ALA A 140 7.39 -4.06 0.67
CA ALA A 140 7.57 -2.67 1.08
C ALA A 140 7.51 -2.53 2.60
N ALA A 141 8.55 -1.94 3.17
CA ALA A 141 8.58 -1.63 4.60
C ALA A 141 7.53 -0.57 4.92
N THR A 142 6.58 -0.92 5.75
CA THR A 142 5.43 -0.09 6.07
C THR A 142 5.25 0.03 7.58
N THR A 143 4.85 1.20 8.04
CA THR A 143 4.45 1.42 9.42
C THR A 143 3.08 2.08 9.43
N VAL A 144 2.19 1.53 10.22
CA VAL A 144 0.87 2.11 10.48
C VAL A 144 0.74 2.55 11.94
N GLN A 145 -0.11 3.52 12.18
CA GLN A 145 -0.37 4.05 13.51
C GLN A 145 -1.84 3.90 13.87
N LEU A 146 -2.08 3.29 15.02
CA LEU A 146 -3.40 3.21 15.64
C LEU A 146 -3.85 4.56 16.19
N PRO A 147 -5.17 4.79 16.37
CA PRO A 147 -5.69 6.03 16.96
C PRO A 147 -5.08 6.38 18.32
N GLY A 148 -4.67 5.38 19.10
CA GLY A 148 -3.98 5.55 20.38
C GLY A 148 -2.50 5.96 20.29
N GLY A 149 -1.97 6.15 19.07
CA GLY A 149 -0.58 6.56 18.84
C GLY A 149 0.40 5.40 18.72
N GLU A 150 0.00 4.18 19.01
CA GLU A 150 0.83 2.99 18.84
C GLU A 150 1.18 2.78 17.38
N ARG A 151 2.44 2.46 17.12
CA ARG A 151 2.97 2.18 15.78
C ARG A 151 3.17 0.68 15.60
N VAL A 152 2.70 0.19 14.46
CA VAL A 152 2.83 -1.21 14.07
C VAL A 152 3.63 -1.26 12.76
N PRO A 153 4.91 -1.64 12.83
CA PRO A 153 5.73 -1.89 11.65
C PRO A 153 5.37 -3.26 11.07
N PHE A 154 5.44 -3.37 9.75
CA PHE A 154 5.33 -4.64 9.06
C PHE A 154 5.94 -4.55 7.67
N LEU A 155 6.35 -5.67 7.12
CA LEU A 155 6.79 -5.79 5.76
C LEU A 155 5.56 -6.14 4.91
N PHE A 156 4.96 -5.14 4.24
CA PHE A 156 3.90 -5.43 3.28
C PHE A 156 4.49 -6.20 2.11
N THR A 157 3.99 -7.40 1.84
CA THR A 157 4.59 -8.30 0.86
C THR A 157 3.55 -9.23 0.25
N VAL A 158 3.92 -9.82 -0.89
CA VAL A 158 3.23 -10.96 -1.53
C VAL A 158 4.25 -12.00 -2.02
N LYS A 159 5.39 -12.08 -1.37
CA LYS A 159 6.50 -12.97 -1.75
C LYS A 159 6.07 -14.44 -1.78
N ASP A 160 6.50 -15.13 -2.84
CA ASP A 160 6.16 -16.53 -3.10
C ASP A 160 4.64 -16.80 -3.11
N LEU A 161 3.85 -15.80 -3.52
CA LEU A 161 2.39 -15.94 -3.59
C LEU A 161 1.99 -17.06 -4.54
N VAL A 162 1.17 -17.96 -4.04
CA VAL A 162 0.48 -18.95 -4.85
C VAL A 162 -1.02 -18.69 -4.78
N ALA A 163 -1.54 -17.88 -5.72
CA ALA A 163 -2.95 -17.53 -5.75
C ALA A 163 -3.73 -18.43 -6.70
N LYS A 164 -4.80 -19.04 -6.22
CA LYS A 164 -5.66 -19.95 -6.98
C LYS A 164 -7.07 -19.37 -7.11
N GLY A 165 -7.61 -19.40 -8.33
CA GLY A 165 -8.98 -19.02 -8.62
C GLY A 165 -9.73 -20.13 -9.38
N SER A 166 -11.02 -20.28 -9.12
CA SER A 166 -11.89 -21.19 -9.84
C SER A 166 -12.46 -20.48 -11.08
N GLY A 167 -12.24 -21.05 -12.25
CA GLY A 167 -12.64 -20.51 -13.54
C GLY A 167 -11.48 -20.55 -14.52
N GLY A 168 -11.78 -20.59 -15.83
CA GLY A 168 -10.79 -20.68 -16.90
C GLY A 168 -10.46 -19.32 -17.54
N ALA A 169 -10.99 -18.22 -16.99
CA ALA A 169 -10.79 -16.89 -17.56
C ALA A 169 -10.84 -15.80 -16.49
N PHE A 170 -10.01 -14.79 -16.67
CA PHE A 170 -10.13 -13.53 -15.94
C PHE A 170 -11.29 -12.72 -16.52
N LYS A 171 -12.27 -12.43 -15.72
CA LYS A 171 -13.46 -11.64 -16.06
C LYS A 171 -13.96 -10.92 -14.79
N PRO A 172 -14.80 -9.89 -14.90
CA PRO A 172 -15.41 -9.29 -13.72
C PRO A 172 -16.07 -10.32 -12.82
N GLY A 173 -15.73 -10.27 -11.51
CA GLY A 173 -16.16 -11.23 -10.50
C GLY A 173 -15.29 -12.50 -10.40
N PHE A 174 -14.21 -12.65 -11.18
CA PHE A 174 -13.26 -13.73 -10.97
C PHE A 174 -12.49 -13.49 -9.67
N GLN A 175 -12.50 -14.49 -8.80
CA GLN A 175 -11.81 -14.42 -7.51
C GLN A 175 -10.66 -15.41 -7.48
N MET A 176 -9.52 -14.95 -6.97
CA MET A 176 -8.36 -15.78 -6.67
C MET A 176 -7.74 -15.37 -5.34
N GLY A 177 -7.14 -16.31 -4.67
CA GLY A 177 -6.48 -16.03 -3.40
C GLY A 177 -5.49 -17.12 -3.04
N GLY A 178 -4.62 -16.79 -2.11
CA GLY A 178 -3.58 -17.72 -1.68
C GLY A 178 -2.73 -17.17 -0.57
N ASP A 179 -1.80 -18.01 -0.17
CA ASP A 179 -0.88 -17.71 0.89
C ASP A 179 0.45 -17.20 0.30
N PHE A 180 1.11 -16.34 1.04
CA PHE A 180 2.42 -15.79 0.72
C PHE A 180 3.33 -15.79 1.95
N ASN A 181 4.63 -15.76 1.73
CA ASN A 181 5.62 -15.67 2.78
C ASN A 181 5.78 -14.22 3.26
N THR A 182 5.83 -14.03 4.57
CA THR A 182 6.08 -12.73 5.20
C THR A 182 7.41 -12.82 5.94
N PRO A 183 8.51 -12.39 5.33
CA PRO A 183 9.79 -12.26 6.00
C PRO A 183 9.74 -11.18 7.08
N SER A 184 10.73 -11.16 7.97
CA SER A 184 10.83 -10.09 8.97
C SER A 184 11.02 -8.72 8.32
N TYR A 185 10.54 -7.67 8.96
CA TYR A 185 10.71 -6.27 8.55
C TYR A 185 12.17 -5.89 8.26
N ARG A 186 13.12 -6.52 8.94
CA ARG A 186 14.57 -6.26 8.77
C ARG A 186 15.25 -7.18 7.75
N THR A 187 14.48 -7.91 6.97
CA THR A 187 15.07 -8.77 5.96
C THR A 187 15.67 -7.98 4.80
N GLY A 188 16.66 -8.55 4.21
CA GLY A 188 17.18 -8.21 2.91
C GLY A 188 17.89 -6.88 2.81
N LEU A 189 17.24 -5.87 2.30
CA LEU A 189 17.83 -4.60 1.93
C LEU A 189 17.86 -3.56 3.05
N PHE A 190 17.27 -3.86 4.21
CA PHE A 190 17.27 -2.95 5.34
C PHE A 190 18.53 -3.10 6.17
N LEU A 191 19.50 -2.27 5.88
CA LEU A 191 20.65 -2.08 6.74
C LEU A 191 20.18 -1.28 7.97
N ASP A 192 20.54 -1.77 9.17
CA ASP A 192 20.50 -0.95 10.37
C ASP A 192 21.25 0.38 10.08
N PRO A 193 20.73 1.54 10.52
CA PRO A 193 21.43 2.83 10.37
C PRO A 193 22.87 2.81 10.85
N LYS A 194 23.24 1.88 11.73
CA LYS A 194 24.62 1.65 12.18
C LYS A 194 25.41 0.67 11.31
N GLY A 195 24.87 0.26 10.17
CA GLY A 195 25.55 -0.65 9.24
C GLY A 195 25.74 -2.07 9.74
N ARG A 196 24.99 -2.47 10.77
CA ARG A 196 25.13 -3.78 11.41
C ARG A 196 24.25 -4.87 10.78
N GLY A 197 23.50 -4.54 9.77
CA GLY A 197 22.68 -5.50 9.04
C GLY A 197 23.45 -6.09 7.88
N GLY A 198 23.39 -7.39 7.69
CA GLY A 198 23.86 -8.10 6.52
C GLY A 198 22.79 -9.00 5.98
N THR A 199 22.71 -9.10 4.68
CA THR A 199 21.78 -10.00 4.03
C THR A 199 22.48 -11.23 3.55
N THR A 200 21.99 -12.37 3.97
CA THR A 200 22.33 -13.66 3.35
C THR A 200 21.29 -14.06 2.30
N GLY A 201 20.43 -13.13 1.92
CA GLY A 201 19.34 -13.31 1.02
C GLY A 201 18.06 -12.64 1.55
N TYR A 202 17.06 -12.56 0.72
CA TYR A 202 15.77 -11.93 1.05
C TYR A 202 15.07 -12.58 2.26
N ASP A 203 15.25 -13.89 2.43
CA ASP A 203 14.58 -14.67 3.47
C ASP A 203 15.37 -14.77 4.78
N MET A 204 16.60 -14.31 4.78
CA MET A 204 17.51 -14.44 5.92
C MET A 204 18.31 -13.15 6.09
N ALA A 205 17.73 -12.16 6.73
CA ALA A 205 18.51 -11.05 7.26
C ALA A 205 19.04 -11.46 8.62
N VAL A 206 20.33 -11.60 8.72
CA VAL A 206 21.01 -11.69 9.99
C VAL A 206 21.60 -10.32 10.26
N ALA A 207 21.22 -9.68 11.38
CA ALA A 207 21.97 -8.55 11.87
C ALA A 207 23.43 -9.00 11.99
N LEU A 208 24.35 -8.27 11.35
CA LEU A 208 25.77 -8.59 11.49
C LEU A 208 26.08 -8.63 12.99
N PRO A 209 26.54 -9.77 13.50
CA PRO A 209 27.04 -9.78 14.86
C PRO A 209 28.09 -8.67 14.94
N GLY A 210 28.00 -7.86 15.95
CA GLY A 210 29.07 -6.95 16.31
C GLY A 210 30.29 -7.76 16.67
N LEU A 211 30.88 -8.42 15.68
CA LEU A 211 32.15 -9.16 15.78
C LEU A 211 33.27 -8.18 15.96
N GLN A 212 33.26 -7.59 17.09
CA GLN A 212 34.45 -6.88 17.51
C GLN A 212 34.92 -7.58 18.80
N SER A 213 35.57 -8.68 18.58
CA SER A 213 36.51 -9.32 19.51
C SER A 213 36.66 -8.71 20.90
N GLY A 214 36.14 -9.35 21.89
CA GLY A 214 36.76 -9.39 23.20
C GLY A 214 36.52 -8.22 24.14
N VAL A 215 35.43 -7.50 24.01
CA VAL A 215 35.02 -6.48 24.98
C VAL A 215 33.79 -6.96 25.75
N GLU A 216 33.84 -6.86 27.06
CA GLU A 216 32.69 -7.09 27.96
C GLU A 216 31.48 -6.28 27.46
N GLY A 217 30.40 -6.95 27.13
CA GLY A 217 29.21 -6.35 26.50
C GLY A 217 28.90 -6.88 25.09
N ASP A 218 29.84 -7.57 24.44
CA ASP A 218 29.64 -8.15 23.10
C ASP A 218 28.60 -9.25 23.08
N GLU A 219 28.39 -9.98 24.19
CA GLU A 219 27.35 -11.00 24.28
C GLU A 219 25.94 -10.43 24.30
N GLU A 220 25.73 -9.27 24.95
CA GLU A 220 24.44 -8.60 24.94
C GLU A 220 24.13 -7.99 23.56
N LEU A 221 25.14 -7.35 22.96
CA LEU A 221 25.07 -6.85 21.59
C LEU A 221 24.85 -7.97 20.58
N PHE A 222 25.48 -9.12 20.77
CA PHE A 222 25.30 -10.30 19.95
C PHE A 222 23.88 -10.86 20.08
N LYS A 223 23.34 -10.93 21.31
CA LYS A 223 21.96 -11.37 21.55
C LYS A 223 20.92 -10.38 20.99
N GLU A 224 21.19 -9.08 21.07
CA GLU A 224 20.32 -8.07 20.49
C GLU A 224 20.38 -8.03 18.96
N ASN A 225 21.54 -8.31 18.37
CA ASN A 225 21.76 -8.26 16.94
C ASN A 225 21.48 -9.61 16.24
N ASN A 226 21.53 -10.71 16.96
CA ASN A 226 21.33 -12.06 16.44
C ASN A 226 19.89 -12.52 16.62
N LYS A 227 18.94 -11.66 16.25
CA LYS A 227 17.53 -12.03 16.23
C LYS A 227 17.29 -12.99 15.08
N THR A 228 16.86 -14.18 15.40
CA THR A 228 16.31 -15.11 14.42
C THR A 228 14.95 -14.58 14.02
N PHE A 229 14.75 -14.29 12.75
CA PHE A 229 13.48 -13.80 12.24
C PHE A 229 12.68 -14.99 11.71
N ASP A 230 11.52 -15.17 12.28
CA ASP A 230 10.58 -16.18 11.79
C ASP A 230 9.92 -15.68 10.50
N ILE A 231 9.94 -16.52 9.48
CA ILE A 231 9.13 -16.30 8.29
C ILE A 231 7.70 -16.70 8.66
N THR A 232 6.77 -15.76 8.56
CA THR A 232 5.36 -16.02 8.80
C THR A 232 4.59 -16.10 7.49
N THR A 233 3.36 -16.59 7.55
CA THR A 233 2.50 -16.71 6.37
C THR A 233 1.43 -15.63 6.42
N GLY A 234 1.28 -14.90 5.32
CA GLY A 234 0.16 -14.02 5.06
C GLY A 234 -0.81 -14.68 4.07
N ARG A 235 -1.98 -14.07 3.90
CA ARG A 235 -3.00 -14.51 2.95
C ARG A 235 -3.60 -13.31 2.22
N ILE A 236 -3.79 -13.44 0.90
CA ILE A 236 -4.42 -12.44 0.06
C ILE A 236 -5.61 -13.06 -0.69
N GLU A 237 -6.66 -12.28 -0.81
CA GLU A 237 -7.83 -12.54 -1.65
C GLU A 237 -7.97 -11.38 -2.64
N MET A 238 -8.13 -11.70 -3.91
CA MET A 238 -8.22 -10.74 -5.00
C MET A 238 -9.47 -10.99 -5.83
N GLU A 239 -10.14 -9.93 -6.27
CA GLU A 239 -11.27 -10.01 -7.18
C GLU A 239 -11.04 -9.10 -8.38
N VAL A 240 -11.11 -9.67 -9.57
CA VAL A 240 -11.02 -8.93 -10.83
C VAL A 240 -12.33 -8.19 -11.07
N ASN A 241 -12.25 -6.87 -11.31
CA ASN A 241 -13.41 -6.02 -11.54
C ASN A 241 -13.44 -5.46 -12.96
N LYS A 242 -12.28 -5.30 -13.58
CA LYS A 242 -12.11 -4.73 -14.90
C LYS A 242 -11.13 -5.57 -15.72
N VAL A 243 -11.40 -5.68 -17.01
CA VAL A 243 -10.59 -6.44 -17.96
C VAL A 243 -10.54 -5.69 -19.29
N ASN A 244 -9.34 -5.34 -19.73
CA ASN A 244 -9.05 -4.80 -21.04
C ASN A 244 -8.47 -5.91 -21.92
N VAL A 245 -9.24 -6.37 -22.89
CA VAL A 245 -8.85 -7.48 -23.77
C VAL A 245 -7.80 -7.05 -24.78
N GLU A 246 -7.82 -5.80 -25.23
CA GLU A 246 -6.89 -5.29 -26.25
C GLU A 246 -5.47 -5.22 -25.70
N GLU A 247 -5.31 -4.70 -24.49
CA GLU A 247 -4.02 -4.57 -23.82
C GLU A 247 -3.70 -5.75 -22.89
N GLN A 248 -4.57 -6.76 -22.84
CA GLN A 248 -4.45 -7.95 -21.98
C GLN A 248 -4.31 -7.60 -20.47
N GLU A 249 -4.99 -6.55 -20.03
CA GLU A 249 -4.90 -6.03 -18.66
C GLU A 249 -6.06 -6.49 -17.81
N ILE A 250 -5.76 -6.73 -16.53
CA ILE A 250 -6.75 -7.01 -15.49
C ILE A 250 -6.53 -6.06 -14.31
N GLY A 251 -7.62 -5.61 -13.73
CA GLY A 251 -7.59 -4.78 -12.53
C GLY A 251 -8.72 -5.13 -11.58
N GLY A 252 -8.49 -4.87 -10.30
CA GLY A 252 -9.48 -5.22 -9.30
C GLY A 252 -9.11 -4.77 -7.91
N VAL A 253 -9.68 -5.44 -6.93
CA VAL A 253 -9.50 -5.16 -5.51
C VAL A 253 -8.87 -6.34 -4.80
N PHE A 254 -8.21 -6.06 -3.68
CA PHE A 254 -7.66 -7.10 -2.82
C PHE A 254 -7.90 -6.82 -1.35
N VAL A 255 -7.85 -7.89 -0.58
CA VAL A 255 -7.76 -7.89 0.88
C VAL A 255 -6.65 -8.83 1.28
N ALA A 256 -5.69 -8.36 2.06
CA ALA A 256 -4.59 -9.17 2.57
C ALA A 256 -4.52 -9.11 4.10
N THR A 257 -4.10 -10.19 4.71
CA THR A 257 -3.83 -10.27 6.15
C THR A 257 -2.47 -10.88 6.38
N GLN A 258 -1.69 -10.27 7.25
CA GLN A 258 -0.37 -10.75 7.64
C GLN A 258 -0.04 -10.35 9.07
N LEU A 259 0.99 -10.93 9.65
CA LEU A 259 1.50 -10.49 10.95
C LEU A 259 2.42 -9.28 10.78
N GLY A 260 2.32 -8.36 11.73
CA GLY A 260 3.28 -7.28 11.89
C GLY A 260 4.59 -7.78 12.51
N ASP A 261 5.58 -6.91 12.50
CA ASP A 261 6.88 -7.19 13.10
C ASP A 261 6.94 -6.74 14.57
N THR A 262 7.78 -7.37 15.35
CA THR A 262 8.00 -7.04 16.75
C THR A 262 9.18 -6.10 16.99
N ASP A 263 9.83 -5.70 15.94
CA ASP A 263 11.15 -5.08 15.97
C ASP A 263 11.19 -3.63 16.50
N MET A 264 10.08 -2.92 16.44
CA MET A 264 9.98 -1.53 16.92
C MET A 264 9.44 -1.42 18.36
N GLY A 265 9.69 -2.44 19.19
CA GLY A 265 9.29 -2.46 20.60
C GLY A 265 7.96 -3.14 20.87
N SER A 266 7.27 -3.63 19.88
CA SER A 266 6.12 -4.52 20.08
C SER A 266 6.63 -5.90 20.50
N LYS A 267 6.11 -6.43 21.61
CA LYS A 267 6.50 -7.75 22.13
C LYS A 267 5.72 -8.90 21.48
N VAL A 268 4.58 -8.59 20.88
CA VAL A 268 3.69 -9.58 20.25
C VAL A 268 3.30 -9.05 18.88
N PRO A 269 3.50 -9.82 17.81
CA PRO A 269 3.11 -9.40 16.46
C PRO A 269 1.58 -9.25 16.40
N LYS A 270 1.13 -8.11 15.87
CA LYS A 270 -0.30 -7.86 15.64
C LYS A 270 -0.66 -8.24 14.22
N LYS A 271 -1.88 -8.74 14.02
CA LYS A 271 -2.38 -9.01 12.68
C LYS A 271 -2.76 -7.69 11.99
N VAL A 272 -2.23 -7.49 10.80
CA VAL A 272 -2.51 -6.34 9.94
C VAL A 272 -3.42 -6.77 8.80
N LEU A 273 -4.49 -6.04 8.58
CA LEU A 273 -5.40 -6.16 7.45
C LEU A 273 -5.11 -5.00 6.49
N THR A 274 -4.86 -5.32 5.25
CA THR A 274 -4.62 -4.35 4.17
C THR A 274 -5.66 -4.54 3.08
N LYS A 275 -6.22 -3.44 2.59
CA LYS A 275 -7.17 -3.43 1.47
C LYS A 275 -6.72 -2.44 0.42
N GLY A 276 -6.95 -2.75 -0.84
CA GLY A 276 -6.55 -1.86 -1.92
C GLY A 276 -6.96 -2.35 -3.29
N ILE A 277 -6.24 -1.86 -4.28
CA ILE A 277 -6.44 -2.19 -5.69
C ILE A 277 -5.22 -2.92 -6.23
N PHE A 278 -5.41 -3.71 -7.27
CA PHE A 278 -4.32 -4.30 -8.03
C PHE A 278 -4.54 -4.13 -9.52
N TYR A 279 -3.44 -4.19 -10.23
CA TYR A 279 -3.33 -4.19 -11.69
C TYR A 279 -2.39 -5.33 -12.10
N ALA A 280 -2.60 -5.94 -13.25
CA ALA A 280 -1.64 -6.84 -13.87
C ALA A 280 -1.94 -7.00 -15.36
N ARG A 281 -0.96 -7.54 -16.13
CA ARG A 281 -1.09 -7.83 -17.55
C ARG A 281 -0.75 -9.31 -17.82
N VAL A 282 -1.51 -9.93 -18.70
CA VAL A 282 -1.24 -11.29 -19.19
C VAL A 282 -0.35 -11.20 -20.41
N ASP A 283 0.80 -11.91 -20.40
CA ASP A 283 1.79 -11.89 -21.48
C ASP A 283 1.89 -13.26 -22.17
#